data_23e881051427598bc561eac21996ac8b
#
_entry.id   23e881051427598bc561eac21996ac8b
#
_cell.length_a   1.000
_cell.length_b   1.000
_cell.length_c   1.000
_cell.angle_alpha   90.00
_cell.angle_beta   90.00
_cell.angle_gamma   90.00
#
_symmetry.space_group_name_H-M   'P 1'
#
loop_
_entity.id
_entity.type
_entity.pdbx_description
1 polymer ?
#
loop_
_entity_poly.entity_id
_entity_poly.type
_entity_poly.pdbx_seq_one_letter_code
_entity_poly.pdbx_strand_id
1 'polypeptide(L)'
;MVLYVLGRLYPFQQLQARLNQWLWRVFFLGIIWFIRVTLDSGFNMHLSGAMLMALMFGWRLGFLGLCLVNVLVCLFGNALFINLGTAILLNALLPVTLSYFIFLVLEAKLPRHFFIYIFGTAFFGSWIMSITTGIVVSLCLTIFDAFAWPLLIKEYLPYHFLLGFAEAFQTAALITLFVVYQPAWVYTFRDQRYIHGK
;
A
#
# COMPACT_ATOMS: atom_id res chain seq x y z
N MET A 1 15.13 -11.62 7.68
CA MET A 1 13.92 -12.00 6.92
C MET A 1 13.90 -11.41 5.51
N VAL A 2 14.10 -10.11 5.30
CA VAL A 2 14.16 -9.49 3.96
C VAL A 2 15.23 -10.12 3.07
N LEU A 3 16.47 -10.22 3.55
CA LEU A 3 17.59 -10.86 2.82
C LEU A 3 17.34 -12.33 2.49
N TYR A 4 16.66 -13.06 3.36
CA TYR A 4 16.30 -14.46 3.12
C TYR A 4 15.25 -14.60 2.01
N VAL A 5 14.23 -13.72 2.00
CA VAL A 5 13.19 -13.73 0.96
C VAL A 5 13.77 -13.34 -0.39
N LEU A 6 14.62 -12.32 -0.44
CA LEU A 6 15.27 -11.86 -1.67
C LEU A 6 16.34 -12.85 -2.15
N GLY A 7 17.14 -13.42 -1.23
CA GLY A 7 18.22 -14.34 -1.57
C GLY A 7 17.77 -15.67 -2.21
N ARG A 8 16.51 -16.09 -1.94
CA ARG A 8 15.92 -17.25 -2.64
C ARG A 8 15.44 -16.94 -4.06
N LEU A 9 15.28 -15.66 -4.41
CA LEU A 9 14.65 -15.24 -5.65
C LEU A 9 15.63 -14.71 -6.69
N TYR A 10 16.83 -14.25 -6.27
CA TYR A 10 17.73 -13.51 -7.15
C TYR A 10 19.22 -13.81 -6.88
N PRO A 11 20.09 -13.85 -7.93
CA PRO A 11 21.54 -13.86 -7.77
C PRO A 11 22.03 -12.58 -7.07
N PHE A 12 23.17 -12.66 -6.37
CA PHE A 12 23.66 -11.65 -5.41
C PHE A 12 23.64 -10.20 -5.93
N GLN A 13 24.04 -9.94 -7.17
CA GLN A 13 24.03 -8.59 -7.74
C GLN A 13 22.60 -8.05 -7.96
N GLN A 14 21.69 -8.91 -8.41
CA GLN A 14 20.28 -8.55 -8.56
C GLN A 14 19.61 -8.38 -7.19
N LEU A 15 20.03 -9.13 -6.19
CA LEU A 15 19.60 -9.00 -4.81
C LEU A 15 19.92 -7.62 -4.26
N GLN A 16 21.15 -7.13 -4.44
CA GLN A 16 21.58 -5.82 -3.97
C GLN A 16 20.80 -4.68 -4.65
N ALA A 17 20.61 -4.76 -5.97
CA ALA A 17 19.83 -3.78 -6.71
C ALA A 17 18.35 -3.75 -6.24
N ARG A 18 17.74 -4.91 -6.01
CA ARG A 18 16.36 -5.02 -5.49
C ARG A 18 16.24 -4.51 -4.05
N LEU A 19 17.22 -4.80 -3.21
CA LEU A 19 17.25 -4.29 -1.84
C LEU A 19 17.36 -2.77 -1.80
N ASN A 20 18.24 -2.19 -2.61
CA ASN A 20 18.36 -0.73 -2.72
C ASN A 20 17.05 -0.10 -3.20
N GLN A 21 16.42 -0.64 -4.23
CA GLN A 21 15.11 -0.15 -4.72
C GLN A 21 14.03 -0.23 -3.64
N TRP A 22 13.98 -1.31 -2.87
CA TRP A 22 13.03 -1.49 -1.79
C TRP A 22 13.28 -0.49 -0.65
N LEU A 23 14.54 -0.30 -0.23
CA LEU A 23 14.91 0.66 0.83
C LEU A 23 14.57 2.10 0.44
N TRP A 24 14.88 2.51 -0.80
CA TRP A 24 14.52 3.86 -1.27
C TRP A 24 13.01 4.10 -1.23
N ARG A 25 12.20 3.14 -1.61
CA ARG A 25 10.74 3.29 -1.59
C ARG A 25 10.17 3.30 -0.18
N VAL A 26 10.70 2.47 0.70
CA VAL A 26 10.37 2.51 2.12
C VAL A 26 10.72 3.87 2.72
N PHE A 27 11.89 4.42 2.38
CA PHE A 27 12.33 5.73 2.82
C PHE A 27 11.41 6.85 2.32
N PHE A 28 11.12 6.90 1.02
CA PHE A 28 10.19 7.90 0.45
C PHE A 28 8.78 7.75 1.00
N LEU A 29 8.30 6.53 1.17
CA LEU A 29 6.99 6.28 1.77
C LEU A 29 6.96 6.74 3.24
N GLY A 30 8.07 6.54 3.97
CA GLY A 30 8.23 7.08 5.31
C GLY A 30 8.09 8.60 5.35
N ILE A 31 8.72 9.32 4.41
CA ILE A 31 8.56 10.79 4.28
C ILE A 31 7.10 11.16 4.03
N ILE A 32 6.41 10.46 3.12
CA ILE A 32 5.00 10.71 2.83
C ILE A 32 4.14 10.52 4.08
N TRP A 33 4.42 9.55 4.93
CA TRP A 33 3.68 9.30 6.16
C TRP A 33 3.89 10.39 7.24
N PHE A 34 4.97 11.16 7.17
CA PHE A 34 5.12 12.37 8.00
C PHE A 34 4.24 13.52 7.49
N ILE A 35 3.86 13.52 6.20
CA ILE A 35 2.88 14.45 5.62
C ILE A 35 1.49 13.89 5.91
N ARG A 36 0.94 14.25 7.05
CA ARG A 36 -0.37 13.80 7.52
C ARG A 36 -1.33 14.96 7.74
N VAL A 37 -2.59 14.71 7.50
CA VAL A 37 -3.68 15.62 7.85
C VAL A 37 -4.26 15.14 9.17
N THR A 38 -4.34 16.02 10.15
CA THR A 38 -5.01 15.76 11.42
C THR A 38 -6.39 16.40 11.37
N LEU A 39 -7.44 15.60 11.53
CA LEU A 39 -8.82 16.06 11.61
C LEU A 39 -9.11 16.63 13.00
N ASP A 40 -10.15 17.47 13.13
CA ASP A 40 -10.56 18.08 14.41
C ASP A 40 -10.90 17.03 15.47
N SER A 41 -11.37 15.86 15.05
CA SER A 41 -11.62 14.68 15.89
C SER A 41 -10.35 13.95 16.36
N GLY A 42 -9.16 14.39 15.95
CA GLY A 42 -7.87 13.79 16.32
C GLY A 42 -7.39 12.67 15.42
N PHE A 43 -8.12 12.30 14.35
CA PHE A 43 -7.65 11.31 13.39
C PHE A 43 -6.49 11.83 12.55
N ASN A 44 -5.43 11.04 12.46
CA ASN A 44 -4.31 11.31 11.58
C ASN A 44 -4.47 10.49 10.30
N MET A 45 -4.54 11.18 9.17
CA MET A 45 -4.71 10.55 7.86
C MET A 45 -3.48 10.81 6.99
N HIS A 46 -3.01 9.79 6.32
CA HIS A 46 -1.89 9.82 5.37
C HIS A 46 -2.13 8.85 4.21
N LEU A 47 -1.45 9.04 3.10
CA LEU A 47 -1.46 8.09 1.99
C LEU A 47 -0.78 6.79 2.43
N SER A 48 -1.45 5.67 2.25
CA SER A 48 -0.97 4.37 2.73
C SER A 48 0.22 3.84 1.91
N GLY A 49 0.16 3.97 0.57
CA GLY A 49 1.12 3.39 -0.36
C GLY A 49 1.10 1.86 -0.42
N ALA A 50 0.13 1.22 0.20
CA ALA A 50 0.08 -0.23 0.33
C ALA A 50 -0.08 -0.93 -1.02
N MET A 51 -0.95 -0.42 -1.90
CA MET A 51 -1.12 -0.98 -3.24
C MET A 51 0.15 -0.84 -4.07
N LEU A 52 0.81 0.32 -4.00
CA LEU A 52 2.10 0.54 -4.69
C LEU A 52 3.14 -0.50 -4.23
N MET A 53 3.31 -0.67 -2.92
CA MET A 53 4.26 -1.62 -2.36
C MET A 53 3.90 -3.08 -2.70
N ALA A 54 2.61 -3.44 -2.68
CA ALA A 54 2.14 -4.76 -3.05
C ALA A 54 2.40 -5.08 -4.54
N LEU A 55 2.15 -4.14 -5.45
CA LEU A 55 2.38 -4.32 -6.88
C LEU A 55 3.87 -4.37 -7.23
N MET A 56 4.70 -3.55 -6.58
CA MET A 56 6.14 -3.49 -6.85
C MET A 56 6.93 -4.65 -6.25
N PHE A 57 6.55 -5.14 -5.07
CA PHE A 57 7.37 -6.08 -4.31
C PHE A 57 6.64 -7.36 -3.89
N GLY A 58 5.34 -7.44 -4.16
CA GLY A 58 4.46 -8.52 -3.70
C GLY A 58 4.11 -8.40 -2.21
N TRP A 59 3.28 -9.33 -1.74
CA TRP A 59 2.72 -9.27 -0.37
C TRP A 59 3.78 -9.23 0.73
N ARG A 60 4.79 -10.13 0.68
CA ARG A 60 5.78 -10.28 1.77
C ARG A 60 6.63 -9.03 1.99
N LEU A 61 7.24 -8.54 0.91
CA LEU A 61 8.11 -7.37 0.98
C LEU A 61 7.32 -6.07 1.11
N GLY A 62 6.11 -6.01 0.56
CA GLY A 62 5.17 -4.92 0.78
C GLY A 62 4.81 -4.78 2.25
N PHE A 63 4.43 -5.87 2.90
CA PHE A 63 4.15 -5.90 4.34
C PHE A 63 5.35 -5.51 5.19
N LEU A 64 6.53 -6.09 4.93
CA LEU A 64 7.75 -5.75 5.67
C LEU A 64 8.15 -4.27 5.49
N GLY A 65 7.94 -3.71 4.29
CA GLY A 65 8.19 -2.30 4.02
C GLY A 65 7.30 -1.39 4.85
N LEU A 66 6.00 -1.67 4.89
CA LEU A 66 5.07 -0.89 5.71
C LEU A 66 5.28 -1.09 7.21
N CYS A 67 5.70 -2.28 7.66
CA CYS A 67 6.12 -2.47 9.05
C CYS A 67 7.30 -1.55 9.41
N LEU A 68 8.31 -1.49 8.53
CA LEU A 68 9.47 -0.61 8.75
C LEU A 68 9.05 0.86 8.75
N VAL A 69 8.15 1.29 7.86
CA VAL A 69 7.61 2.66 7.88
C VAL A 69 6.87 2.96 9.20
N ASN A 70 6.03 2.04 9.70
CA ASN A 70 5.38 2.20 11.00
C ASN A 70 6.39 2.38 12.15
N VAL A 71 7.46 1.58 12.14
CA VAL A 71 8.55 1.70 13.13
C VAL A 71 9.24 3.07 13.02
N LEU A 72 9.58 3.52 11.81
CA LEU A 72 10.19 4.84 11.58
C LEU A 72 9.30 5.98 12.06
N VAL A 73 7.99 5.92 11.76
CA VAL A 73 7.03 6.92 12.23
C VAL A 73 6.89 6.89 13.75
N CYS A 74 6.97 5.72 14.38
CA CYS A 74 6.96 5.60 15.84
C CYS A 74 8.21 6.20 16.48
N LEU A 75 9.38 5.96 15.88
CA LEU A 75 10.66 6.48 16.38
C LEU A 75 10.80 8.00 16.25
N PHE A 76 10.35 8.55 15.12
CA PHE A 76 10.59 9.95 14.77
C PHE A 76 9.32 10.83 14.81
N GLY A 77 8.14 10.23 14.90
CA GLY A 77 6.84 10.90 14.73
C GLY A 77 6.03 11.12 16.01
N ASN A 78 6.62 10.99 17.20
CA ASN A 78 5.94 11.12 18.50
C ASN A 78 4.75 10.15 18.69
N ALA A 79 4.70 9.05 17.97
CA ALA A 79 3.70 8.01 18.18
C ALA A 79 4.07 7.12 19.38
N LEU A 80 3.08 6.71 20.16
CA LEU A 80 3.31 5.84 21.31
C LEU A 80 3.67 4.42 20.87
N PHE A 81 4.78 3.89 21.34
CA PHE A 81 5.22 2.50 21.05
C PHE A 81 4.19 1.44 21.43
N ILE A 82 3.37 1.70 22.46
CA ILE A 82 2.30 0.79 22.87
C ILE A 82 1.27 0.55 21.75
N ASN A 83 1.10 1.51 20.84
CA ASN A 83 0.17 1.41 19.72
C ASN A 83 0.81 0.80 18.45
N LEU A 84 2.10 0.46 18.47
CA LEU A 84 2.82 -0.04 17.30
C LEU A 84 2.22 -1.34 16.76
N GLY A 85 1.81 -2.26 17.63
CA GLY A 85 1.15 -3.50 17.22
C GLY A 85 -0.15 -3.27 16.45
N THR A 86 -1.03 -2.42 16.99
CA THR A 86 -2.28 -2.03 16.34
C THR A 86 -2.02 -1.27 15.04
N ALA A 87 -1.05 -0.36 15.03
CA ALA A 87 -0.64 0.37 13.83
C ALA A 87 -0.13 -0.58 12.73
N ILE A 88 0.69 -1.58 13.05
CA ILE A 88 1.14 -2.59 12.08
C ILE A 88 -0.05 -3.40 11.54
N LEU A 89 -0.99 -3.79 12.39
CA LEU A 89 -2.17 -4.55 11.94
C LEU A 89 -3.04 -3.73 10.98
N LEU A 90 -3.38 -2.49 11.34
CA LEU A 90 -4.33 -1.66 10.61
C LEU A 90 -3.71 -0.89 9.44
N ASN A 91 -2.45 -0.44 9.56
CA ASN A 91 -1.80 0.38 8.53
C ASN A 91 -0.80 -0.40 7.64
N ALA A 92 -0.45 -1.65 7.99
CA ALA A 92 0.45 -2.47 7.18
C ALA A 92 -0.21 -3.77 6.74
N LEU A 93 -0.59 -4.65 7.67
CA LEU A 93 -1.08 -5.99 7.36
C LEU A 93 -2.39 -5.93 6.58
N LEU A 94 -3.38 -5.20 7.08
CA LEU A 94 -4.70 -5.08 6.46
C LEU A 94 -4.61 -4.49 5.04
N PRO A 95 -4.06 -3.29 4.80
CA PRO A 95 -4.07 -2.69 3.47
C PRO A 95 -3.19 -3.45 2.46
N VAL A 96 -2.05 -4.02 2.86
CA VAL A 96 -1.23 -4.82 1.93
C VAL A 96 -1.92 -6.13 1.56
N THR A 97 -2.59 -6.78 2.52
CA THR A 97 -3.33 -8.01 2.25
C THR A 97 -4.50 -7.76 1.31
N LEU A 98 -5.27 -6.70 1.55
CA LEU A 98 -6.35 -6.27 0.65
C LEU A 98 -5.82 -5.91 -0.73
N SER A 99 -4.73 -5.16 -0.81
CA SER A 99 -4.08 -4.79 -2.08
C SER A 99 -3.71 -6.01 -2.90
N TYR A 100 -3.02 -6.95 -2.28
CA TYR A 100 -2.57 -8.16 -2.96
C TYR A 100 -3.73 -9.08 -3.34
N PHE A 101 -4.74 -9.18 -2.49
CA PHE A 101 -5.97 -9.94 -2.79
C PHE A 101 -6.74 -9.32 -3.96
N ILE A 102 -6.94 -8.00 -3.98
CA ILE A 102 -7.57 -7.29 -5.09
C ILE A 102 -6.81 -7.54 -6.39
N PHE A 103 -5.47 -7.42 -6.37
CA PHE A 103 -4.63 -7.73 -7.53
C PHE A 103 -4.89 -9.15 -8.03
N LEU A 104 -4.87 -10.17 -7.16
CA LEU A 104 -5.09 -11.56 -7.56
C LEU A 104 -6.48 -11.79 -8.17
N VAL A 105 -7.52 -11.18 -7.58
CA VAL A 105 -8.89 -11.28 -8.10
C VAL A 105 -9.02 -10.64 -9.47
N LEU A 106 -8.43 -9.46 -9.65
CA LEU A 106 -8.49 -8.76 -10.95
C LEU A 106 -7.65 -9.48 -12.01
N GLU A 107 -6.46 -10.00 -11.65
CA GLU A 107 -5.65 -10.80 -12.58
C GLU A 107 -6.34 -12.11 -13.02
N ALA A 108 -7.14 -12.70 -12.14
CA ALA A 108 -7.88 -13.92 -12.44
C ALA A 108 -9.14 -13.68 -13.29
N LYS A 109 -9.81 -12.52 -13.13
CA LYS A 109 -11.11 -12.25 -13.74
C LYS A 109 -11.06 -11.36 -14.98
N LEU A 110 -10.03 -10.51 -15.11
CA LEU A 110 -9.92 -9.54 -16.20
C LEU A 110 -8.87 -9.94 -17.22
N PRO A 111 -9.04 -9.54 -18.50
CA PRO A 111 -8.04 -9.76 -19.53
C PRO A 111 -6.70 -9.10 -19.16
N ARG A 112 -5.62 -9.78 -19.45
CA ARG A 112 -4.25 -9.28 -19.21
C ARG A 112 -3.89 -8.22 -20.26
N HIS A 113 -4.22 -6.98 -19.98
CA HIS A 113 -3.99 -5.85 -20.86
C HIS A 113 -3.40 -4.69 -20.07
N PHE A 114 -2.46 -3.96 -20.66
CA PHE A 114 -1.75 -2.84 -20.04
C PHE A 114 -2.72 -1.83 -19.38
N PHE A 115 -3.72 -1.35 -20.13
CA PHE A 115 -4.68 -0.39 -19.58
C PHE A 115 -5.53 -0.95 -18.45
N ILE A 116 -5.90 -2.24 -18.52
CA ILE A 116 -6.64 -2.90 -17.44
C ILE A 116 -5.77 -3.00 -16.18
N TYR A 117 -4.49 -3.27 -16.34
CA TYR A 117 -3.56 -3.30 -15.22
C TYR A 117 -3.42 -1.92 -14.56
N ILE A 118 -3.24 -0.86 -15.34
CA ILE A 118 -3.09 0.51 -14.80
C ILE A 118 -4.39 1.04 -14.19
N PHE A 119 -5.49 1.03 -14.96
CA PHE A 119 -6.75 1.59 -14.49
C PHE A 119 -7.49 0.63 -13.54
N GLY A 120 -7.58 -0.66 -13.87
CA GLY A 120 -8.29 -1.65 -13.06
C GLY A 120 -7.55 -1.93 -11.76
N THR A 121 -6.28 -2.31 -11.85
CA THR A 121 -5.53 -2.76 -10.67
C THR A 121 -4.89 -1.60 -9.90
N ALA A 122 -4.10 -0.75 -10.58
CA ALA A 122 -3.37 0.30 -9.87
C ALA A 122 -4.28 1.44 -9.43
N PHE A 123 -5.22 1.91 -10.25
CA PHE A 123 -6.14 3.00 -9.90
C PHE A 123 -7.33 2.50 -9.07
N PHE A 124 -8.28 1.78 -9.70
CA PHE A 124 -9.50 1.36 -9.01
C PHE A 124 -9.22 0.39 -7.88
N GLY A 125 -8.24 -0.53 -8.05
CA GLY A 125 -7.83 -1.43 -6.99
C GLY A 125 -7.30 -0.70 -5.75
N SER A 126 -6.50 0.36 -5.93
CA SER A 126 -6.01 1.21 -4.83
C SER A 126 -7.16 1.95 -4.15
N TRP A 127 -8.08 2.50 -4.91
CA TRP A 127 -9.23 3.21 -4.36
C TRP A 127 -10.15 2.29 -3.54
N ILE A 128 -10.50 1.12 -4.09
CA ILE A 128 -11.30 0.10 -3.40
C ILE A 128 -10.58 -0.37 -2.12
N MET A 129 -9.28 -0.62 -2.20
CA MET A 129 -8.46 -1.00 -1.04
C MET A 129 -8.55 0.06 0.06
N SER A 130 -8.37 1.34 -0.28
CA SER A 130 -8.42 2.44 0.69
C SER A 130 -9.81 2.53 1.36
N ILE A 131 -10.89 2.54 0.58
CA ILE A 131 -12.27 2.57 1.11
C ILE A 131 -12.52 1.37 2.03
N THR A 132 -12.15 0.17 1.58
CA THR A 132 -12.34 -1.06 2.36
C THR A 132 -11.54 -1.02 3.67
N THR A 133 -10.31 -0.53 3.62
CA THR A 133 -9.48 -0.31 4.82
C THR A 133 -10.16 0.67 5.77
N GLY A 134 -10.66 1.80 5.27
CA GLY A 134 -11.39 2.78 6.08
C GLY A 134 -12.61 2.20 6.78
N ILE A 135 -13.41 1.39 6.06
CA ILE A 135 -14.59 0.70 6.64
C ILE A 135 -14.17 -0.27 7.73
N VAL A 136 -13.17 -1.14 7.46
CA VAL A 136 -12.71 -2.15 8.43
C VAL A 136 -12.13 -1.48 9.68
N VAL A 137 -11.31 -0.43 9.50
CA VAL A 137 -10.76 0.33 10.64
C VAL A 137 -11.88 0.99 11.45
N SER A 138 -12.89 1.59 10.79
CA SER A 138 -14.06 2.18 11.47
C SER A 138 -14.83 1.15 12.29
N LEU A 139 -15.05 -0.04 11.75
CA LEU A 139 -15.69 -1.14 12.48
C LEU A 139 -14.86 -1.56 13.69
N CYS A 140 -13.55 -1.71 13.53
CA CYS A 140 -12.66 -2.03 14.65
C CYS A 140 -12.72 -0.95 15.75
N LEU A 141 -12.62 0.33 15.39
CA LEU A 141 -12.67 1.44 16.35
C LEU A 141 -14.00 1.51 17.11
N THR A 142 -15.11 1.15 16.46
CA THR A 142 -16.43 1.08 17.10
C THR A 142 -16.55 -0.13 18.03
N ILE A 143 -16.09 -1.32 17.60
CA ILE A 143 -16.17 -2.55 18.39
C ILE A 143 -15.35 -2.44 19.68
N PHE A 144 -14.23 -1.74 19.64
CA PHE A 144 -13.37 -1.50 20.82
C PHE A 144 -13.74 -0.24 21.59
N ASP A 145 -14.93 0.35 21.35
CA ASP A 145 -15.43 1.58 22.00
C ASP A 145 -14.45 2.76 21.97
N ALA A 146 -13.55 2.78 20.97
CA ALA A 146 -12.58 3.87 20.83
C ALA A 146 -13.23 5.14 20.26
N PHE A 147 -14.18 4.99 19.33
CA PHE A 147 -14.92 6.11 18.71
C PHE A 147 -16.35 5.70 18.37
N ALA A 148 -17.28 6.64 18.52
CA ALA A 148 -18.68 6.44 18.19
C ALA A 148 -18.90 6.32 16.66
N TRP A 149 -19.68 5.35 16.23
CA TRP A 149 -20.00 5.10 14.82
C TRP A 149 -20.52 6.34 14.06
N PRO A 150 -21.43 7.19 14.62
CA PRO A 150 -21.89 8.39 13.93
C PRO A 150 -20.77 9.38 13.59
N LEU A 151 -19.75 9.49 14.46
CA LEU A 151 -18.57 10.34 14.22
C LEU A 151 -17.74 9.81 13.04
N LEU A 152 -17.52 8.49 13.00
CA LEU A 152 -16.75 7.83 11.96
C LEU A 152 -17.39 7.97 10.58
N ILE A 153 -18.71 7.83 10.48
CA ILE A 153 -19.46 8.04 9.23
C ILE A 153 -19.38 9.50 8.78
N LYS A 154 -19.47 10.44 9.72
CA LYS A 154 -19.54 11.86 9.38
C LYS A 154 -18.18 12.44 9.02
N GLU A 155 -17.11 12.00 9.67
CA GLU A 155 -15.79 12.60 9.52
C GLU A 155 -14.77 11.65 8.88
N TYR A 156 -14.58 10.44 9.42
CA TYR A 156 -13.48 9.56 9.01
C TYR A 156 -13.69 8.95 7.62
N LEU A 157 -14.85 8.37 7.35
CA LEU A 157 -15.13 7.68 6.08
C LEU A 157 -15.16 8.60 4.86
N PRO A 158 -15.76 9.82 4.89
CA PRO A 158 -15.72 10.74 3.77
C PRO A 158 -14.28 11.18 3.43
N TYR A 159 -13.47 11.47 4.44
CA TYR A 159 -12.06 11.79 4.19
C TYR A 159 -11.27 10.60 3.65
N HIS A 160 -11.58 9.39 4.12
CA HIS A 160 -10.94 8.17 3.62
C HIS A 160 -11.30 7.89 2.15
N PHE A 161 -12.54 8.18 1.76
CA PHE A 161 -12.96 8.10 0.35
C PHE A 161 -12.17 9.07 -0.54
N LEU A 162 -12.02 10.32 -0.09
CA LEU A 162 -11.29 11.36 -0.81
C LEU A 162 -9.78 11.06 -0.86
N LEU A 163 -9.21 10.68 0.27
CA LEU A 163 -7.80 10.26 0.38
C LEU A 163 -7.51 9.04 -0.50
N GLY A 164 -8.44 8.08 -0.54
CA GLY A 164 -8.35 6.90 -1.41
C GLY A 164 -8.29 7.25 -2.89
N PHE A 165 -9.01 8.28 -3.32
CA PHE A 165 -8.90 8.77 -4.70
C PHE A 165 -7.50 9.35 -4.99
N ALA A 166 -6.96 10.16 -4.07
CA ALA A 166 -5.61 10.69 -4.20
C ALA A 166 -4.56 9.58 -4.23
N GLU A 167 -4.70 8.55 -3.38
CA GLU A 167 -3.85 7.37 -3.36
C GLU A 167 -3.94 6.56 -4.67
N ALA A 168 -5.14 6.41 -5.22
CA ALA A 168 -5.38 5.74 -6.49
C ALA A 168 -4.66 6.45 -7.64
N PHE A 169 -4.79 7.78 -7.71
CA PHE A 169 -4.12 8.58 -8.72
C PHE A 169 -2.59 8.49 -8.61
N GLN A 170 -2.04 8.65 -7.41
CA GLN A 170 -0.61 8.54 -7.16
C GLN A 170 -0.09 7.13 -7.51
N THR A 171 -0.77 6.08 -7.09
CA THR A 171 -0.38 4.71 -7.37
C THR A 171 -0.39 4.41 -8.86
N ALA A 172 -1.47 4.79 -9.58
CA ALA A 172 -1.57 4.59 -11.02
C ALA A 172 -0.48 5.37 -11.77
N ALA A 173 -0.22 6.63 -11.41
CA ALA A 173 0.82 7.44 -12.03
C ALA A 173 2.22 6.83 -11.84
N LEU A 174 2.57 6.45 -10.62
CA LEU A 174 3.88 5.85 -10.32
C LEU A 174 4.04 4.47 -10.98
N ILE A 175 3.02 3.62 -10.93
CA ILE A 175 3.06 2.30 -11.59
C ILE A 175 3.18 2.48 -13.10
N THR A 176 2.48 3.44 -13.73
CA THR A 176 2.61 3.72 -15.15
C THR A 176 4.04 4.12 -15.50
N LEU A 177 4.64 5.05 -14.75
CA LEU A 177 6.03 5.46 -14.95
C LEU A 177 6.98 4.26 -14.84
N PHE A 178 6.83 3.43 -13.80
CA PHE A 178 7.71 2.29 -13.60
C PHE A 178 7.52 1.21 -14.67
N VAL A 179 6.29 0.91 -15.08
CA VAL A 179 6.02 -0.08 -16.13
C VAL A 179 6.56 0.38 -17.49
N VAL A 180 6.48 1.68 -17.80
CA VAL A 180 6.97 2.21 -19.07
C VAL A 180 8.50 2.30 -19.11
N TYR A 181 9.12 2.82 -18.06
CA TYR A 181 10.58 3.08 -18.07
C TYR A 181 11.41 1.93 -17.47
N GLN A 182 10.88 1.20 -16.50
CA GLN A 182 11.60 0.17 -15.75
C GLN A 182 10.66 -0.98 -15.34
N PRO A 183 10.07 -1.74 -16.28
CA PRO A 183 9.09 -2.78 -15.98
C PRO A 183 9.61 -3.84 -15.01
N ALA A 184 10.92 -4.11 -15.02
CA ALA A 184 11.57 -5.01 -14.06
C ALA A 184 11.43 -4.58 -12.59
N TRP A 185 11.03 -3.34 -12.31
CA TRP A 185 10.81 -2.83 -10.95
C TRP A 185 9.44 -3.23 -10.39
N VAL A 186 8.50 -3.62 -11.24
CA VAL A 186 7.14 -3.98 -10.84
C VAL A 186 7.00 -5.50 -10.84
N TYR A 187 7.02 -6.10 -9.65
CA TYR A 187 7.00 -7.56 -9.48
C TYR A 187 5.79 -8.24 -10.13
N THR A 188 4.63 -7.59 -10.07
CA THR A 188 3.36 -8.14 -10.56
C THR A 188 3.14 -7.92 -12.05
N PHE A 189 3.93 -7.04 -12.69
CA PHE A 189 3.84 -6.76 -14.12
C PHE A 189 4.87 -7.58 -14.91
N ARG A 190 4.44 -8.14 -16.05
CA ARG A 190 5.32 -8.85 -17.00
C ARG A 190 4.94 -8.45 -18.41
N ASP A 191 5.86 -7.81 -19.15
CA ASP A 191 5.65 -7.34 -20.54
C ASP A 191 5.07 -8.43 -21.43
N GLN A 192 5.62 -9.65 -21.36
CA GLN A 192 5.16 -10.79 -22.16
C GLN A 192 3.69 -11.14 -21.91
N ARG A 193 3.13 -10.85 -20.72
CA ARG A 193 1.76 -11.17 -20.36
C ARG A 193 0.77 -10.05 -20.66
N TYR A 194 1.20 -8.79 -20.53
CA TYR A 194 0.31 -7.62 -20.56
C TYR A 194 0.41 -6.84 -21.89
N ILE A 195 1.53 -6.96 -22.63
CA ILE A 195 1.76 -6.23 -23.90
C ILE A 195 1.79 -7.22 -25.07
N HIS A 196 2.50 -8.33 -24.96
CA HIS A 196 2.70 -9.31 -26.04
C HIS A 196 1.83 -10.55 -25.91
N GLY A 197 0.97 -10.62 -24.90
CA GLY A 197 0.15 -11.77 -24.61
C GLY A 197 -0.95 -12.01 -25.67
N LYS A 198 -0.59 -12.70 -26.72
CA LYS A 198 -1.49 -13.49 -27.59
C LYS A 198 -1.04 -14.93 -27.59
#